data_ba7a5f09b4300db1e93c32a41399907e
#
_entry.id   ba7a5f09b4300db1e93c32a41399907e
#
_cell.length_a   1.000
_cell.length_b   1.000
_cell.length_c   1.000
_cell.angle_alpha   90.00
_cell.angle_beta   90.00
_cell.angle_gamma   90.00
#
_symmetry.space_group_name_H-M   'P 1'
#
loop_
_entity.id
_entity.type
_entity.pdbx_description
1 polymer ?
#
loop_
_entity_poly.entity_id
_entity_poly.type
_entity_poly.pdbx_seq_one_letter_code
_entity_poly.pdbx_strand_id
1 'polypeptide(L)'
;MIDSLNDIDWNEVWKSRTKGNRASSPGRDCARIWESREAALRFWNMCQVNFHRTEAVIRRTDITADSRILDIGAGPGTLAIPFAQKVAHVTAVEPAEGMCSVMREKMAEQGVSNIDIVQKRWEDVDVAKDLQAPYDVVIASFSLGMADIRAAIEKMQQASSRYVYLYHFAGPTSWDLQWQELWQKLHGRAYQPGPKSDVLYNVLYQMGIYPSVSAFRLEHNQPYASLDEAVLALAPQAQAESEEQKAVLREYLRGALREENGTLVMPSSSVRVKMWWEKEKGE
;
A
#
# COMPACT_ATOMS: atom_id res chain seq x y z
N MET A 1 1.64 -35.34 -0.80
CA MET A 1 0.53 -34.89 -1.67
C MET A 1 -0.31 -33.89 -0.83
N ILE A 2 -0.71 -32.80 -1.40
CA ILE A 2 -1.70 -31.88 -0.73
C ILE A 2 -3.05 -32.51 -1.07
N ASP A 3 -3.69 -33.16 -0.10
CA ASP A 3 -4.96 -33.87 -0.32
C ASP A 3 -6.17 -32.90 -0.28
N SER A 4 -5.97 -31.69 0.25
CA SER A 4 -7.01 -30.64 0.32
C SER A 4 -6.37 -29.24 0.41
N LEU A 5 -7.04 -28.22 -0.11
CA LEU A 5 -6.65 -26.81 0.09
C LEU A 5 -6.68 -26.40 1.57
N ASN A 6 -7.37 -27.16 2.42
CA ASN A 6 -7.41 -26.96 3.86
C ASN A 6 -6.11 -27.34 4.57
N ASP A 7 -5.23 -28.12 3.92
CA ASP A 7 -3.93 -28.55 4.48
C ASP A 7 -2.87 -27.43 4.37
N ILE A 8 -3.16 -26.36 3.63
CA ILE A 8 -2.27 -25.22 3.47
C ILE A 8 -2.59 -24.17 4.55
N ASP A 9 -1.63 -23.84 5.39
CA ASP A 9 -1.74 -22.60 6.19
C ASP A 9 -1.39 -21.39 5.32
N TRP A 10 -2.41 -20.67 4.86
CA TRP A 10 -2.24 -19.54 3.98
C TRP A 10 -1.58 -18.34 4.67
N ASN A 11 -1.64 -18.24 6.00
CA ASN A 11 -0.90 -17.24 6.76
C ASN A 11 0.62 -17.53 6.74
N GLU A 12 1.02 -18.79 6.81
CA GLU A 12 2.43 -19.19 6.65
C GLU A 12 2.92 -18.94 5.21
N VAL A 13 2.06 -19.14 4.20
CA VAL A 13 2.38 -18.76 2.81
C VAL A 13 2.61 -17.23 2.71
N TRP A 14 1.75 -16.43 3.35
CA TRP A 14 1.91 -14.97 3.42
C TRP A 14 3.24 -14.59 4.09
N LYS A 15 3.53 -15.14 5.26
CA LYS A 15 4.79 -14.91 6.00
C LYS A 15 6.01 -15.26 5.14
N SER A 16 5.98 -16.44 4.50
CA SER A 16 7.06 -16.92 3.63
C SER A 16 7.30 -15.98 2.45
N ARG A 17 6.25 -15.56 1.73
CA ARG A 17 6.37 -14.61 0.61
C ARG A 17 6.84 -13.23 1.07
N THR A 18 6.36 -12.74 2.22
CA THR A 18 6.81 -11.48 2.83
C THR A 18 8.29 -11.54 3.20
N LYS A 19 8.72 -12.63 3.84
CA LYS A 19 10.12 -12.87 4.19
C LYS A 19 11.01 -12.94 2.94
N GLY A 20 10.59 -13.67 1.92
CA GLY A 20 11.31 -13.79 0.65
C GLY A 20 11.45 -12.44 -0.07
N ASN A 21 10.38 -11.65 -0.11
CA ASN A 21 10.41 -10.29 -0.67
C ASN A 21 11.40 -9.39 0.07
N ARG A 22 11.34 -9.36 1.41
CA ARG A 22 12.28 -8.58 2.23
C ARG A 22 13.73 -9.06 2.08
N ALA A 23 13.97 -10.37 1.99
CA ALA A 23 15.30 -10.93 1.78
C ALA A 23 15.84 -10.62 0.38
N SER A 24 15.00 -10.63 -0.65
CA SER A 24 15.42 -10.27 -2.00
C SER A 24 15.76 -8.78 -2.15
N SER A 25 15.16 -7.92 -1.35
CA SER A 25 15.34 -6.46 -1.36
C SER A 25 15.62 -5.91 0.04
N PRO A 26 16.78 -6.19 0.65
CA PRO A 26 17.13 -5.68 1.98
C PRO A 26 17.05 -4.15 2.02
N GLY A 27 16.56 -3.61 3.12
CA GLY A 27 16.41 -2.16 3.29
C GLY A 27 15.17 -1.52 2.68
N ARG A 28 14.35 -2.27 1.93
CA ARG A 28 13.03 -1.82 1.45
C ARG A 28 11.93 -1.99 2.52
N ASP A 29 12.22 -1.61 3.75
CA ASP A 29 11.15 -1.42 4.75
C ASP A 29 10.33 -0.18 4.35
N CYS A 30 9.02 -0.36 4.16
CA CYS A 30 8.16 0.74 3.74
C CYS A 30 8.26 1.96 4.68
N ALA A 31 8.36 1.76 5.99
CA ALA A 31 8.51 2.86 6.93
C ALA A 31 9.80 3.66 6.66
N ARG A 32 10.93 2.98 6.42
CA ARG A 32 12.22 3.63 6.13
C ARG A 32 12.25 4.38 4.79
N ILE A 33 11.59 3.84 3.76
CA ILE A 33 11.51 4.50 2.45
C ILE A 33 10.82 5.86 2.56
N TRP A 34 9.85 5.99 3.46
CA TRP A 34 9.00 7.15 3.64
C TRP A 34 9.37 8.04 4.84
N GLU A 35 10.55 7.78 5.45
CA GLU A 35 11.05 8.57 6.58
C GLU A 35 11.31 10.05 6.22
N SER A 36 11.77 10.33 5.00
CA SER A 36 12.06 11.70 4.62
C SER A 36 10.78 12.44 4.17
N ARG A 37 10.67 13.70 4.60
CA ARG A 37 9.59 14.60 4.19
C ARG A 37 9.52 14.76 2.66
N GLU A 38 10.68 14.82 1.99
CA GLU A 38 10.75 14.96 0.53
C GLU A 38 10.16 13.75 -0.19
N ALA A 39 10.43 12.53 0.29
CA ALA A 39 9.85 11.31 -0.27
C ALA A 39 8.32 11.29 -0.07
N ALA A 40 7.87 11.66 1.13
CA ALA A 40 6.45 11.74 1.46
C ALA A 40 5.72 12.80 0.62
N LEU A 41 6.33 13.97 0.41
CA LEU A 41 5.76 15.03 -0.43
C LEU A 41 5.69 14.63 -1.91
N ARG A 42 6.72 13.95 -2.44
CA ARG A 42 6.66 13.38 -3.80
C ARG A 42 5.50 12.39 -3.94
N PHE A 43 5.30 11.52 -2.94
CA PHE A 43 4.19 10.58 -2.94
C PHE A 43 2.84 11.29 -2.89
N TRP A 44 2.68 12.30 -2.02
CA TRP A 44 1.49 13.14 -1.98
C TRP A 44 1.17 13.72 -3.36
N ASN A 45 2.14 14.40 -3.98
CA ASN A 45 1.97 15.04 -5.29
C ASN A 45 1.58 14.04 -6.38
N MET A 46 2.20 12.85 -6.40
CA MET A 46 1.85 11.77 -7.32
C MET A 46 0.38 11.33 -7.13
N CYS A 47 -0.10 11.27 -5.89
CA CYS A 47 -1.49 10.92 -5.59
C CYS A 47 -2.47 12.02 -6.03
N GLN A 48 -2.07 13.31 -5.97
CA GLN A 48 -2.92 14.42 -6.39
C GLN A 48 -3.18 14.40 -7.91
N VAL A 49 -2.21 14.07 -8.72
CA VAL A 49 -2.39 13.88 -10.18
C VAL A 49 -3.48 12.85 -10.49
N ASN A 50 -3.69 11.91 -9.58
CA ASN A 50 -4.66 10.83 -9.72
C ASN A 50 -5.80 10.90 -8.67
N PHE A 51 -6.16 12.10 -8.24
CA PHE A 51 -7.12 12.33 -7.16
C PHE A 51 -8.49 11.66 -7.39
N HIS A 52 -8.94 11.54 -8.65
CA HIS A 52 -10.15 10.79 -9.00
C HIS A 52 -10.18 9.35 -8.47
N ARG A 53 -9.01 8.75 -8.19
CA ARG A 53 -8.89 7.40 -7.60
C ARG A 53 -9.21 7.42 -6.11
N THR A 54 -8.71 8.43 -5.40
CA THR A 54 -9.05 8.69 -3.99
C THR A 54 -10.56 8.89 -3.85
N GLU A 55 -11.14 9.74 -4.69
CA GLU A 55 -12.59 9.94 -4.71
C GLU A 55 -13.37 8.65 -5.00
N ALA A 56 -12.87 7.79 -5.91
CA ALA A 56 -13.51 6.53 -6.21
C ALA A 56 -13.50 5.55 -5.01
N VAL A 57 -12.45 5.57 -4.18
CA VAL A 57 -12.41 4.83 -2.92
C VAL A 57 -13.46 5.36 -1.96
N ILE A 58 -13.49 6.68 -1.74
CA ILE A 58 -14.43 7.34 -0.83
C ILE A 58 -15.86 7.07 -1.23
N ARG A 59 -16.23 7.26 -2.51
CA ARG A 59 -17.60 7.01 -3.01
C ARG A 59 -18.05 5.55 -2.90
N ARG A 60 -17.11 4.61 -2.81
CA ARG A 60 -17.37 3.16 -2.69
C ARG A 60 -17.24 2.65 -1.27
N THR A 61 -17.05 3.54 -0.31
CA THR A 61 -17.01 3.23 1.12
C THR A 61 -18.33 3.66 1.73
N ASP A 62 -18.97 2.77 2.47
CA ASP A 62 -20.26 3.03 3.12
C ASP A 62 -20.04 3.86 4.40
N ILE A 63 -20.20 5.18 4.27
CA ILE A 63 -19.99 6.16 5.31
C ILE A 63 -21.15 7.15 5.42
N THR A 64 -21.32 7.71 6.59
CA THR A 64 -22.21 8.84 6.88
C THR A 64 -21.43 9.98 7.52
N ALA A 65 -22.06 11.15 7.71
CA ALA A 65 -21.41 12.28 8.38
C ALA A 65 -20.99 11.96 9.84
N ASP A 66 -21.68 11.03 10.49
CA ASP A 66 -21.40 10.61 11.88
C ASP A 66 -20.38 9.48 11.97
N SER A 67 -19.93 8.93 10.84
CA SER A 67 -19.00 7.80 10.81
C SER A 67 -17.65 8.14 11.42
N ARG A 68 -17.05 7.14 12.04
CA ARG A 68 -15.66 7.15 12.53
C ARG A 68 -14.85 6.16 11.73
N ILE A 69 -13.71 6.60 11.19
CA ILE A 69 -12.86 5.81 10.30
C ILE A 69 -11.50 5.57 10.93
N LEU A 70 -10.99 4.36 10.78
CA LEU A 70 -9.59 3.99 11.05
C LEU A 70 -8.89 3.72 9.72
N ASP A 71 -7.90 4.55 9.37
CA ASP A 71 -7.06 4.39 8.19
C ASP A 71 -5.69 3.82 8.58
N ILE A 72 -5.39 2.59 8.15
CA ILE A 72 -4.18 1.85 8.53
C ILE A 72 -3.14 1.93 7.41
N GLY A 73 -1.97 2.50 7.75
CA GLY A 73 -0.95 2.88 6.78
C GLY A 73 -1.41 4.09 5.96
N ALA A 74 -1.89 5.11 6.67
CA ALA A 74 -2.54 6.28 6.08
C ALA A 74 -1.62 7.11 5.16
N GLY A 75 -0.30 6.88 5.22
CA GLY A 75 0.69 7.63 4.48
C GLY A 75 0.60 9.13 4.79
N PRO A 76 0.71 10.01 3.79
CA PRO A 76 0.61 11.45 4.01
C PRO A 76 -0.85 11.95 4.09
N GLY A 77 -1.81 11.06 4.37
CA GLY A 77 -3.22 11.40 4.54
C GLY A 77 -4.03 11.48 3.24
N THR A 78 -3.60 10.81 2.18
CA THR A 78 -4.27 10.87 0.86
C THR A 78 -5.71 10.34 0.87
N LEU A 79 -6.05 9.45 1.80
CA LEU A 79 -7.43 9.04 2.09
C LEU A 79 -7.97 9.70 3.36
N ALA A 80 -7.18 9.77 4.43
CA ALA A 80 -7.60 10.29 5.72
C ALA A 80 -8.14 11.72 5.63
N ILE A 81 -7.45 12.63 4.92
CA ILE A 81 -7.88 14.03 4.79
C ILE A 81 -9.21 14.18 4.04
N PRO A 82 -9.40 13.59 2.84
CA PRO A 82 -10.69 13.65 2.16
C PRO A 82 -11.82 12.91 2.91
N PHE A 83 -11.53 11.86 3.69
CA PHE A 83 -12.52 11.27 4.57
C PHE A 83 -12.92 12.22 5.69
N ALA A 84 -11.97 12.85 6.36
CA ALA A 84 -12.22 13.77 7.47
C ALA A 84 -13.12 14.95 7.09
N GLN A 85 -13.12 15.36 5.82
CA GLN A 85 -14.04 16.38 5.29
C GLN A 85 -15.50 15.89 5.16
N LYS A 86 -15.77 14.59 5.37
CA LYS A 86 -17.08 13.96 5.12
C LYS A 86 -17.64 13.20 6.32
N VAL A 87 -16.82 12.95 7.34
CA VAL A 87 -17.16 12.11 8.48
C VAL A 87 -16.88 12.83 9.80
N ALA A 88 -17.37 12.29 10.91
CA ALA A 88 -17.17 12.88 12.23
C ALA A 88 -15.70 12.85 12.65
N HIS A 89 -14.99 11.75 12.40
CA HIS A 89 -13.62 11.57 12.87
C HIS A 89 -12.84 10.54 12.07
N VAL A 90 -11.54 10.76 11.92
CA VAL A 90 -10.60 9.79 11.34
C VAL A 90 -9.45 9.55 12.32
N THR A 91 -9.08 8.29 12.54
CA THR A 91 -7.80 7.95 13.16
C THR A 91 -6.88 7.38 12.08
N ALA A 92 -5.72 8.00 11.90
CA ALA A 92 -4.71 7.64 10.92
C ALA A 92 -3.53 6.96 11.60
N VAL A 93 -3.30 5.68 11.32
CA VAL A 93 -2.14 4.92 11.81
C VAL A 93 -1.07 4.93 10.73
N GLU A 94 0.10 5.53 11.01
CA GLU A 94 1.21 5.65 10.06
C GLU A 94 2.54 5.66 10.81
N PRO A 95 3.48 4.73 10.55
CA PRO A 95 4.75 4.67 11.30
C PRO A 95 5.79 5.70 10.86
N ALA A 96 5.80 6.13 9.58
CA ALA A 96 6.87 6.94 9.03
C ALA A 96 6.72 8.44 9.38
N GLU A 97 7.73 9.03 10.02
CA GLU A 97 7.68 10.45 10.43
C GLU A 97 7.52 11.40 9.23
N GLY A 98 8.19 11.14 8.11
CA GLY A 98 8.03 11.96 6.91
C GLY A 98 6.59 12.00 6.41
N MET A 99 5.89 10.85 6.43
CA MET A 99 4.47 10.77 6.07
C MET A 99 3.59 11.52 7.07
N CYS A 100 3.79 11.30 8.37
CA CYS A 100 3.04 12.01 9.42
C CYS A 100 3.26 13.52 9.36
N SER A 101 4.48 13.98 9.09
CA SER A 101 4.83 15.39 8.94
C SER A 101 4.07 16.04 7.78
N VAL A 102 4.07 15.39 6.60
CA VAL A 102 3.33 15.88 5.43
C VAL A 102 1.82 15.85 5.70
N MET A 103 1.30 14.82 6.38
CA MET A 103 -0.12 14.75 6.74
C MET A 103 -0.53 15.95 7.61
N ARG A 104 0.24 16.26 8.67
CA ARG A 104 -0.03 17.42 9.53
C ARG A 104 0.00 18.75 8.75
N GLU A 105 0.97 18.89 7.83
CA GLU A 105 1.07 20.07 6.96
C GLU A 105 -0.19 20.20 6.08
N LYS A 106 -0.61 19.12 5.43
CA LYS A 106 -1.79 19.13 4.54
C LYS A 106 -3.12 19.28 5.29
N MET A 107 -3.21 18.75 6.51
CA MET A 107 -4.34 19.03 7.41
C MET A 107 -4.46 20.53 7.70
N ALA A 108 -3.34 21.18 8.08
CA ALA A 108 -3.31 22.60 8.36
C ALA A 108 -3.66 23.44 7.12
N GLU A 109 -3.09 23.12 5.95
CA GLU A 109 -3.39 23.80 4.68
C GLU A 109 -4.86 23.71 4.28
N GLN A 110 -5.55 22.61 4.62
CA GLN A 110 -6.95 22.36 4.25
C GLN A 110 -7.94 22.62 5.38
N GLY A 111 -7.48 23.10 6.53
CA GLY A 111 -8.33 23.40 7.69
C GLY A 111 -9.00 22.16 8.30
N VAL A 112 -8.36 20.99 8.18
CA VAL A 112 -8.85 19.71 8.73
C VAL A 112 -8.30 19.53 10.13
N SER A 113 -9.18 19.34 11.12
CA SER A 113 -8.80 19.20 12.54
C SER A 113 -9.34 17.93 13.22
N ASN A 114 -10.12 17.11 12.51
CA ASN A 114 -10.75 15.91 13.04
C ASN A 114 -10.01 14.62 12.63
N ILE A 115 -8.67 14.69 12.58
CA ILE A 115 -7.81 13.52 12.38
C ILE A 115 -6.86 13.38 13.57
N ASP A 116 -6.88 12.21 14.22
CA ASP A 116 -5.85 11.80 15.17
C ASP A 116 -4.79 10.94 14.46
N ILE A 117 -3.52 11.29 14.62
CA ILE A 117 -2.40 10.55 14.05
C ILE A 117 -1.77 9.66 15.13
N VAL A 118 -1.80 8.35 14.91
CA VAL A 118 -1.12 7.34 15.73
C VAL A 118 0.14 6.91 15.00
N GLN A 119 1.28 7.45 15.42
CA GLN A 119 2.58 7.19 14.78
C GLN A 119 3.17 5.88 15.27
N LYS A 120 2.61 4.77 14.78
CA LYS A 120 3.04 3.40 15.11
C LYS A 120 2.91 2.49 13.90
N ARG A 121 3.65 1.39 13.89
CA ARG A 121 3.34 0.26 13.00
C ARG A 121 2.04 -0.38 13.48
N TRP A 122 1.22 -0.87 12.53
CA TRP A 122 -0.02 -1.53 12.91
C TRP A 122 0.20 -2.73 13.84
N GLU A 123 1.30 -3.44 13.65
CA GLU A 123 1.69 -4.56 14.52
C GLU A 123 1.86 -4.14 15.98
N ASP A 124 2.35 -2.90 16.22
CA ASP A 124 2.66 -2.35 17.55
C ASP A 124 1.49 -1.59 18.20
N VAL A 125 0.37 -1.42 17.47
CA VAL A 125 -0.83 -0.77 18.00
C VAL A 125 -1.55 -1.68 18.98
N ASP A 126 -1.84 -1.16 20.17
CA ASP A 126 -2.78 -1.72 21.14
C ASP A 126 -4.15 -1.04 20.96
N VAL A 127 -5.15 -1.79 20.49
CA VAL A 127 -6.47 -1.24 20.17
C VAL A 127 -7.12 -0.54 21.36
N ALA A 128 -6.92 -1.06 22.58
CA ALA A 128 -7.55 -0.51 23.78
C ALA A 128 -6.84 0.74 24.32
N LYS A 129 -5.53 0.89 24.04
CA LYS A 129 -4.72 2.00 24.60
C LYS A 129 -4.46 3.11 23.60
N ASP A 130 -4.22 2.74 22.35
CA ASP A 130 -3.75 3.67 21.31
C ASP A 130 -4.89 4.20 20.44
N LEU A 131 -6.05 3.52 20.45
CA LEU A 131 -7.17 3.84 19.58
C LEU A 131 -8.44 4.17 20.39
N GLN A 132 -9.33 4.90 19.74
CA GLN A 132 -10.66 5.19 20.29
C GLN A 132 -11.71 4.27 19.64
N ALA A 133 -11.44 2.96 19.62
CA ALA A 133 -12.36 1.98 19.05
C ALA A 133 -13.72 1.96 19.78
N PRO A 134 -14.82 1.51 19.14
CA PRO A 134 -14.87 0.98 17.78
C PRO A 134 -14.99 2.05 16.69
N TYR A 135 -14.64 1.66 15.44
CA TYR A 135 -14.79 2.46 14.23
C TYR A 135 -15.85 1.85 13.30
N ASP A 136 -16.66 2.67 12.64
CA ASP A 136 -17.64 2.21 11.66
C ASP A 136 -16.95 1.60 10.44
N VAL A 137 -15.83 2.16 10.06
CA VAL A 137 -15.01 1.69 8.95
C VAL A 137 -13.56 1.57 9.36
N VAL A 138 -12.98 0.40 9.10
CA VAL A 138 -11.53 0.18 9.13
C VAL A 138 -11.06 -0.04 7.71
N ILE A 139 -10.09 0.74 7.26
CA ILE A 139 -9.55 0.65 5.90
C ILE A 139 -8.03 0.45 5.94
N ALA A 140 -7.52 -0.44 5.08
CA ALA A 140 -6.09 -0.58 4.78
C ALA A 140 -5.91 -0.56 3.26
N SER A 141 -5.32 0.52 2.74
CA SER A 141 -5.23 0.77 1.31
C SER A 141 -3.78 0.67 0.83
N PHE A 142 -3.42 -0.46 0.23
CA PHE A 142 -2.07 -0.79 -0.25
C PHE A 142 -1.00 -0.73 0.86
N SER A 143 -1.41 -0.96 2.09
CA SER A 143 -0.58 -0.89 3.31
C SER A 143 -0.42 -2.24 4.03
N LEU A 144 -0.79 -3.35 3.39
CA LEU A 144 -0.74 -4.70 3.98
C LEU A 144 0.68 -5.29 3.94
N GLY A 145 1.63 -4.58 4.56
CA GLY A 145 3.04 -5.00 4.68
C GLY A 145 3.36 -5.83 5.93
N MET A 146 2.36 -6.16 6.74
CA MET A 146 2.50 -6.89 8.00
C MET A 146 2.99 -8.31 7.74
N ALA A 147 3.92 -8.78 8.59
CA ALA A 147 4.47 -10.13 8.45
C ALA A 147 3.43 -11.20 8.77
N ASP A 148 2.62 -11.00 9.81
CA ASP A 148 1.50 -11.86 10.18
C ASP A 148 0.18 -11.18 9.79
N ILE A 149 -0.35 -11.57 8.63
CA ILE A 149 -1.56 -10.90 8.10
C ILE A 149 -2.82 -11.36 8.85
N ARG A 150 -2.87 -12.59 9.36
CA ARG A 150 -3.98 -13.08 10.17
C ARG A 150 -4.12 -12.25 11.44
N ALA A 151 -3.06 -12.10 12.22
CA ALA A 151 -3.06 -11.28 13.43
C ALA A 151 -3.41 -9.82 13.13
N ALA A 152 -2.94 -9.28 12.00
CA ALA A 152 -3.28 -7.93 11.58
C ALA A 152 -4.78 -7.77 11.29
N ILE A 153 -5.40 -8.74 10.61
CA ILE A 153 -6.84 -8.73 10.30
C ILE A 153 -7.68 -8.94 11.55
N GLU A 154 -7.30 -9.84 12.45
CA GLU A 154 -7.97 -10.03 13.76
C GLU A 154 -8.03 -8.71 14.54
N LYS A 155 -6.92 -7.97 14.57
CA LYS A 155 -6.87 -6.65 15.20
C LYS A 155 -7.75 -5.62 14.46
N MET A 156 -7.82 -5.65 13.11
CA MET A 156 -8.75 -4.81 12.34
C MET A 156 -10.21 -5.13 12.68
N GLN A 157 -10.54 -6.41 12.79
CA GLN A 157 -11.85 -6.89 13.22
C GLN A 157 -12.19 -6.40 14.65
N GLN A 158 -11.23 -6.45 15.57
CA GLN A 158 -11.41 -5.94 16.93
C GLN A 158 -11.71 -4.44 16.95
N ALA A 159 -11.03 -3.66 16.11
CA ALA A 159 -11.21 -2.21 16.02
C ALA A 159 -12.50 -1.79 15.28
N SER A 160 -13.09 -2.66 14.45
CA SER A 160 -14.26 -2.35 13.63
C SER A 160 -15.58 -2.70 14.33
N SER A 161 -16.57 -1.81 14.21
CA SER A 161 -17.96 -2.09 14.57
C SER A 161 -18.81 -2.55 13.38
N ARG A 162 -18.38 -2.23 12.13
CA ARG A 162 -19.23 -2.53 10.97
C ARG A 162 -18.43 -2.99 9.75
N TYR A 163 -17.64 -2.16 9.11
CA TYR A 163 -16.98 -2.51 7.85
C TYR A 163 -15.46 -2.60 7.96
N VAL A 164 -14.90 -3.57 7.24
CA VAL A 164 -13.46 -3.62 6.95
C VAL A 164 -13.25 -3.60 5.44
N TYR A 165 -12.37 -2.72 4.96
CA TYR A 165 -12.00 -2.54 3.55
C TYR A 165 -10.51 -2.75 3.36
N LEU A 166 -10.14 -3.70 2.52
CA LEU A 166 -8.75 -3.97 2.15
C LEU A 166 -8.55 -3.71 0.66
N TYR A 167 -7.57 -2.87 0.32
CA TYR A 167 -7.13 -2.68 -1.05
C TYR A 167 -5.75 -3.29 -1.22
N HIS A 168 -5.60 -4.13 -2.24
CA HIS A 168 -4.35 -4.83 -2.50
C HIS A 168 -4.15 -5.08 -4.00
N PHE A 169 -3.01 -5.65 -4.38
CA PHE A 169 -2.74 -6.05 -5.76
C PHE A 169 -3.28 -7.45 -6.04
N ALA A 170 -3.98 -7.60 -7.18
CA ALA A 170 -4.59 -8.88 -7.55
C ALA A 170 -3.56 -9.93 -7.97
N GLY A 171 -2.50 -9.50 -8.64
CA GLY A 171 -1.43 -10.34 -9.13
C GLY A 171 -0.13 -9.56 -9.33
N PRO A 172 0.85 -10.09 -10.06
CA PRO A 172 2.07 -9.39 -10.37
C PRO A 172 1.78 -8.03 -11.02
N THR A 173 2.45 -7.01 -10.55
CA THR A 173 2.39 -5.66 -11.12
C THR A 173 3.45 -5.50 -12.20
N SER A 174 3.34 -4.47 -13.05
CA SER A 174 4.37 -4.19 -14.06
C SER A 174 5.74 -4.01 -13.42
N TRP A 175 5.81 -3.38 -12.25
CA TRP A 175 7.10 -3.21 -11.55
C TRP A 175 7.60 -4.50 -10.88
N ASP A 176 6.73 -5.43 -10.46
CA ASP A 176 7.19 -6.77 -10.04
C ASP A 176 7.91 -7.47 -11.19
N LEU A 177 7.35 -7.41 -12.41
CA LEU A 177 7.95 -8.00 -13.61
C LEU A 177 9.27 -7.31 -13.98
N GLN A 178 9.31 -5.97 -13.91
CA GLN A 178 10.54 -5.19 -14.12
C GLN A 178 11.64 -5.60 -13.13
N TRP A 179 11.31 -5.71 -11.85
CA TRP A 179 12.28 -6.11 -10.83
C TRP A 179 12.71 -7.57 -10.99
N GLN A 180 11.82 -8.48 -11.39
CA GLN A 180 12.21 -9.85 -11.68
C GLN A 180 13.23 -9.94 -12.82
N GLU A 181 13.10 -9.10 -13.85
CA GLU A 181 14.05 -9.05 -14.96
C GLU A 181 15.37 -8.38 -14.58
N LEU A 182 15.30 -7.26 -13.86
CA LEU A 182 16.43 -6.38 -13.62
C LEU A 182 17.28 -6.80 -12.41
N TRP A 183 16.65 -7.37 -11.37
CA TRP A 183 17.27 -7.60 -10.07
C TRP A 183 18.46 -8.55 -10.11
N GLN A 184 18.35 -9.60 -10.93
CA GLN A 184 19.45 -10.53 -11.14
C GLN A 184 20.69 -9.84 -11.77
N LYS A 185 20.43 -8.91 -12.70
CA LYS A 185 21.50 -8.15 -13.36
C LYS A 185 22.15 -7.12 -12.42
N LEU A 186 21.37 -6.52 -11.53
CA LEU A 186 21.84 -5.50 -10.57
C LEU A 186 22.50 -6.10 -9.33
N HIS A 187 21.98 -7.21 -8.82
CA HIS A 187 22.31 -7.70 -7.47
C HIS A 187 22.75 -9.16 -7.43
N GLY A 188 22.84 -9.87 -8.57
CA GLY A 188 23.24 -11.27 -8.63
C GLY A 188 22.27 -12.25 -7.96
N ARG A 189 21.04 -11.83 -7.67
CA ARG A 189 19.99 -12.62 -7.02
C ARG A 189 18.61 -12.34 -7.59
N ALA A 190 17.72 -13.34 -7.52
CA ALA A 190 16.35 -13.19 -8.02
C ALA A 190 15.51 -12.27 -7.10
N TYR A 191 14.67 -11.41 -7.69
CA TYR A 191 13.63 -10.68 -6.98
C TYR A 191 12.44 -11.58 -6.69
N GLN A 192 11.95 -11.53 -5.47
CA GLN A 192 10.75 -12.24 -5.05
C GLN A 192 9.63 -11.23 -4.76
N PRO A 193 8.54 -11.22 -5.54
CA PRO A 193 7.38 -10.37 -5.25
C PRO A 193 6.75 -10.73 -3.91
N GLY A 194 6.27 -9.72 -3.20
CA GLY A 194 5.47 -9.93 -1.99
C GLY A 194 4.14 -10.63 -2.28
N PRO A 195 3.43 -11.07 -1.22
CA PRO A 195 2.15 -11.75 -1.37
C PRO A 195 1.12 -10.85 -2.06
N LYS A 196 0.16 -11.47 -2.73
CA LYS A 196 -0.91 -10.80 -3.47
C LYS A 196 -2.28 -11.24 -2.94
N SER A 197 -3.33 -10.79 -3.60
CA SER A 197 -4.71 -11.04 -3.16
C SER A 197 -5.12 -12.51 -3.19
N ASP A 198 -4.43 -13.34 -3.96
CA ASP A 198 -4.62 -14.79 -3.95
C ASP A 198 -4.40 -15.37 -2.56
N VAL A 199 -3.29 -15.02 -1.93
CA VAL A 199 -3.00 -15.47 -0.55
C VAL A 199 -3.91 -14.77 0.45
N LEU A 200 -4.11 -13.45 0.31
CA LEU A 200 -4.96 -12.67 1.22
C LEU A 200 -6.39 -13.25 1.29
N TYR A 201 -6.99 -13.55 0.13
CA TYR A 201 -8.33 -14.11 0.08
C TYR A 201 -8.42 -15.46 0.80
N ASN A 202 -7.42 -16.33 0.60
CA ASN A 202 -7.41 -17.64 1.25
C ASN A 202 -7.17 -17.53 2.78
N VAL A 203 -6.40 -16.53 3.23
CA VAL A 203 -6.28 -16.25 4.68
C VAL A 203 -7.63 -15.83 5.25
N LEU A 204 -8.34 -14.89 4.59
CA LEU A 204 -9.68 -14.46 5.00
C LEU A 204 -10.65 -15.64 5.04
N TYR A 205 -10.64 -16.48 4.00
CA TYR A 205 -11.49 -17.67 3.93
C TYR A 205 -11.24 -18.63 5.10
N GLN A 206 -9.96 -18.89 5.46
CA GLN A 206 -9.61 -19.71 6.63
C GLN A 206 -9.98 -19.08 7.97
N MET A 207 -10.16 -17.76 8.01
CA MET A 207 -10.65 -17.05 9.19
C MET A 207 -12.19 -17.04 9.28
N GLY A 208 -12.90 -17.69 8.34
CA GLY A 208 -14.34 -17.63 8.24
C GLY A 208 -14.88 -16.31 7.69
N ILE A 209 -14.02 -15.48 7.10
CA ILE A 209 -14.40 -14.20 6.50
C ILE A 209 -14.60 -14.39 5.01
N TYR A 210 -15.81 -14.11 4.51
CA TYR A 210 -16.19 -14.23 3.10
C TYR A 210 -16.39 -12.84 2.49
N PRO A 211 -15.29 -12.18 2.02
CA PRO A 211 -15.38 -10.81 1.57
C PRO A 211 -16.07 -10.70 0.21
N SER A 212 -16.78 -9.61 -0.01
CA SER A 212 -17.05 -9.15 -1.36
C SER A 212 -15.76 -8.75 -2.04
N VAL A 213 -15.63 -9.02 -3.34
CA VAL A 213 -14.39 -8.76 -4.10
C VAL A 213 -14.70 -7.98 -5.36
N SER A 214 -13.96 -6.92 -5.63
CA SER A 214 -14.03 -6.17 -6.88
C SER A 214 -12.62 -5.90 -7.40
N ALA A 215 -12.33 -6.35 -8.61
CA ALA A 215 -11.04 -6.10 -9.27
C ALA A 215 -11.15 -5.00 -10.31
N PHE A 216 -10.10 -4.20 -10.46
CA PHE A 216 -10.00 -3.15 -11.46
C PHE A 216 -8.57 -2.95 -11.94
N ARG A 217 -8.40 -2.69 -13.24
CA ARG A 217 -7.09 -2.36 -13.82
C ARG A 217 -6.81 -0.88 -13.64
N LEU A 218 -5.55 -0.60 -13.35
CA LEU A 218 -5.03 0.75 -13.27
C LEU A 218 -3.77 0.87 -14.12
N GLU A 219 -3.79 1.85 -15.02
CA GLU A 219 -2.63 2.30 -15.76
C GLU A 219 -2.11 3.60 -15.13
N HIS A 220 -0.82 3.69 -14.97
CA HIS A 220 -0.16 4.86 -14.38
C HIS A 220 1.22 5.02 -15.03
N ASN A 221 1.20 5.57 -16.21
CA ASN A 221 2.41 5.87 -16.94
C ASN A 221 3.21 6.94 -16.21
N GLN A 222 4.52 6.70 -16.07
CA GLN A 222 5.43 7.62 -15.40
C GLN A 222 6.21 8.40 -16.46
N PRO A 223 5.99 9.71 -16.60
CA PRO A 223 6.73 10.53 -17.55
C PRO A 223 8.10 10.94 -16.99
N TYR A 224 9.07 11.07 -17.88
CA TYR A 224 10.42 11.59 -17.61
C TYR A 224 10.86 12.51 -18.75
N ALA A 225 11.49 13.63 -18.45
CA ALA A 225 12.00 14.55 -19.46
C ALA A 225 13.22 13.98 -20.20
N SER A 226 13.96 13.05 -19.58
CA SER A 226 15.13 12.42 -20.17
C SER A 226 15.42 11.04 -19.58
N LEU A 227 16.26 10.26 -20.26
CA LEU A 227 16.78 8.99 -19.72
C LEU A 227 17.59 9.20 -18.43
N ASP A 228 18.31 10.30 -18.31
CA ASP A 228 19.09 10.62 -17.10
C ASP A 228 18.16 10.88 -15.91
N GLU A 229 17.07 11.60 -16.13
CA GLU A 229 16.05 11.79 -15.10
C GLU A 229 15.41 10.47 -14.68
N ALA A 230 15.09 9.60 -15.64
CA ALA A 230 14.53 8.29 -15.34
C ALA A 230 15.49 7.42 -14.51
N VAL A 231 16.80 7.42 -14.85
CA VAL A 231 17.83 6.72 -14.07
C VAL A 231 17.90 7.30 -12.66
N LEU A 232 17.97 8.62 -12.52
CA LEU A 232 18.07 9.29 -11.23
C LEU A 232 16.85 8.98 -10.32
N ALA A 233 15.66 8.99 -10.91
CA ALA A 233 14.41 8.73 -10.18
C ALA A 233 14.26 7.25 -9.76
N LEU A 234 14.72 6.31 -10.59
CA LEU A 234 14.54 4.88 -10.36
C LEU A 234 15.72 4.20 -9.64
N ALA A 235 16.93 4.79 -9.67
CA ALA A 235 18.10 4.24 -9.01
C ALA A 235 17.89 3.92 -7.51
N PRO A 236 17.25 4.78 -6.69
CA PRO A 236 16.95 4.45 -5.29
C PRO A 236 16.01 3.25 -5.15
N GLN A 237 15.01 3.16 -6.02
CA GLN A 237 14.05 2.04 -6.00
C GLN A 237 14.70 0.73 -6.47
N ALA A 238 15.60 0.82 -7.44
CA ALA A 238 16.41 -0.28 -7.95
C ALA A 238 17.59 -0.66 -7.02
N GLN A 239 17.84 0.12 -5.96
CA GLN A 239 19.05 0.00 -5.13
C GLN A 239 20.33 0.00 -5.97
N ALA A 240 20.36 0.81 -7.04
CA ALA A 240 21.50 0.98 -7.93
C ALA A 240 22.42 2.08 -7.37
N GLU A 241 23.35 1.71 -6.53
CA GLU A 241 24.23 2.64 -5.81
C GLU A 241 25.54 2.91 -6.60
N SER A 242 26.13 1.86 -7.21
CA SER A 242 27.34 2.01 -7.99
C SER A 242 27.08 2.51 -9.41
N GLU A 243 28.09 3.09 -10.05
CA GLU A 243 28.00 3.55 -11.45
C GLU A 243 27.78 2.38 -12.42
N GLU A 244 28.31 1.20 -12.12
CA GLU A 244 28.06 -0.02 -12.90
C GLU A 244 26.60 -0.42 -12.82
N GLN A 245 25.98 -0.39 -11.62
CA GLN A 245 24.56 -0.67 -11.44
C GLN A 245 23.70 0.37 -12.14
N LYS A 246 24.04 1.65 -12.06
CA LYS A 246 23.34 2.71 -12.80
C LYS A 246 23.47 2.54 -14.31
N ALA A 247 24.60 2.06 -14.82
CA ALA A 247 24.77 1.75 -16.24
C ALA A 247 23.86 0.59 -16.67
N VAL A 248 23.75 -0.47 -15.86
CA VAL A 248 22.81 -1.58 -16.10
C VAL A 248 21.37 -1.09 -16.10
N LEU A 249 20.99 -0.25 -15.11
CA LEU A 249 19.67 0.36 -15.06
C LEU A 249 19.38 1.22 -16.29
N ARG A 250 20.34 2.03 -16.71
CA ARG A 250 20.25 2.89 -17.90
C ARG A 250 20.00 2.08 -19.18
N GLU A 251 20.73 0.98 -19.36
CA GLU A 251 20.56 0.13 -20.52
C GLU A 251 19.17 -0.53 -20.54
N TYR A 252 18.71 -0.99 -19.39
CA TYR A 252 17.35 -1.51 -19.24
C TYR A 252 16.29 -0.45 -19.60
N LEU A 253 16.45 0.78 -19.09
CA LEU A 253 15.50 1.87 -19.32
C LEU A 253 15.44 2.31 -20.78
N ARG A 254 16.55 2.23 -21.53
CA ARG A 254 16.53 2.50 -22.98
C ARG A 254 15.56 1.59 -23.74
N GLY A 255 15.45 0.33 -23.31
CA GLY A 255 14.53 -0.63 -23.94
C GLY A 255 13.10 -0.57 -23.39
N ALA A 256 12.93 -0.09 -22.16
CA ALA A 256 11.64 -0.09 -21.45
C ALA A 256 10.85 1.21 -21.62
N LEU A 257 11.54 2.35 -21.78
CA LEU A 257 10.90 3.66 -22.00
C LEU A 257 10.37 3.77 -23.44
N ARG A 258 9.23 4.44 -23.57
CA ARG A 258 8.63 4.79 -24.88
C ARG A 258 8.58 6.28 -25.02
N GLU A 259 8.78 6.78 -26.24
CA GLU A 259 8.60 8.19 -26.53
C GLU A 259 7.12 8.47 -26.85
N GLU A 260 6.51 9.35 -26.09
CA GLU A 260 5.14 9.82 -26.28
C GLU A 260 5.12 11.35 -26.23
N ASN A 261 4.80 12.00 -27.35
CA ASN A 261 4.72 13.47 -27.46
C ASN A 261 5.98 14.21 -26.95
N GLY A 262 7.17 13.71 -27.27
CA GLY A 262 8.44 14.31 -26.87
C GLY A 262 8.84 14.07 -25.39
N THR A 263 8.12 13.20 -24.71
CA THR A 263 8.40 12.79 -23.32
C THR A 263 8.68 11.29 -23.27
N LEU A 264 9.66 10.88 -22.50
CA LEU A 264 9.93 9.46 -22.25
C LEU A 264 8.95 8.96 -21.18
N VAL A 265 8.25 7.88 -21.48
CA VAL A 265 7.22 7.32 -20.60
C VAL A 265 7.56 5.89 -20.25
N MET A 266 7.56 5.58 -18.94
CA MET A 266 7.59 4.21 -18.43
C MET A 266 6.16 3.69 -18.34
N PRO A 267 5.74 2.73 -19.21
CA PRO A 267 4.43 2.11 -19.09
C PRO A 267 4.31 1.36 -17.78
N SER A 268 3.30 1.67 -17.01
CA SER A 268 3.06 1.00 -15.72
C SER A 268 1.59 0.65 -15.56
N SER A 269 1.33 -0.57 -15.11
CA SER A 269 -0.02 -1.03 -14.84
C SER A 269 -0.08 -2.00 -13.67
N SER A 270 -1.24 -2.07 -13.05
CA SER A 270 -1.54 -3.06 -12.03
C SER A 270 -3.01 -3.44 -12.08
N VAL A 271 -3.32 -4.70 -11.77
CA VAL A 271 -4.67 -5.09 -11.39
C VAL A 271 -4.77 -4.99 -9.88
N ARG A 272 -5.71 -4.21 -9.42
CA ARG A 272 -5.95 -3.95 -8.01
C ARG A 272 -7.25 -4.62 -7.59
N VAL A 273 -7.35 -4.96 -6.31
CA VAL A 273 -8.53 -5.57 -5.74
C VAL A 273 -8.97 -4.79 -4.52
N LYS A 274 -10.27 -4.58 -4.42
CA LYS A 274 -10.97 -4.19 -3.21
C LYS A 274 -11.62 -5.44 -2.64
N MET A 275 -11.32 -5.79 -1.40
CA MET A 275 -11.99 -6.80 -0.60
C MET A 275 -12.66 -6.10 0.57
N TRP A 276 -13.94 -6.43 0.85
CA TRP A 276 -14.62 -5.82 1.98
C TRP A 276 -15.70 -6.72 2.51
N TRP A 277 -16.01 -6.58 3.78
CA TRP A 277 -17.09 -7.28 4.43
C TRP A 277 -17.73 -6.40 5.50
N GLU A 278 -18.98 -6.68 5.77
CA GLU A 278 -19.67 -6.17 6.94
C GLU A 278 -19.49 -7.18 8.07
N LYS A 279 -19.14 -6.68 9.22
CA LYS A 279 -19.01 -7.48 10.42
C LYS A 279 -20.41 -7.84 10.91
N GLU A 280 -20.65 -9.12 11.14
CA GLU A 280 -21.90 -9.53 11.76
C GLU A 280 -22.02 -8.84 13.12
N LYS A 281 -23.17 -8.22 13.38
CA LYS A 281 -23.46 -7.71 14.71
C LYS A 281 -23.48 -8.91 15.63
N GLY A 282 -22.53 -9.01 16.55
CA GLY A 282 -22.47 -10.08 17.52
C GLY A 282 -23.82 -10.20 18.28
N GLU A 283 -24.27 -11.45 18.39
CA GLU A 283 -25.35 -11.80 19.32
C GLU A 283 -24.96 -11.44 20.75
#